data_4dd0214fea7dabdb6c59375bb09fbe92
#
_entry.id   4dd0214fea7dabdb6c59375bb09fbe92
#
_cell.length_a   1.000
_cell.length_b   1.000
_cell.length_c   1.000
_cell.angle_alpha   90.00
_cell.angle_beta   90.00
_cell.angle_gamma   90.00
#
_symmetry.space_group_name_H-M   'P 1'
#
loop_
_entity.id
_entity.type
_entity.pdbx_description
1 polymer ?
#
loop_
_entity_poly.entity_id
_entity_poly.type
_entity_poly.pdbx_seq_one_letter_code
_entity_poly.pdbx_strand_id
1 'polypeptide(L)'
;MVSAEDILDINVRKRSQVQVVQLRGPLRMGPAVDGLRQTMEEALGNGDTRIVLNLAEVSMIDSSGIGLLVRFLASAKQRGGNIKLVQPNKFAIQTLKLVGVLNLFEIFDNDDAAVESFV
;
A
#
# COMPACT_ATOMS: atom_id res chain seq x y z
N MET A 1 21.36 13.18 6.12
CA MET A 1 21.02 13.27 4.69
C MET A 1 20.40 11.96 4.23
N VAL A 2 19.27 12.02 3.58
CA VAL A 2 18.61 10.83 3.04
C VAL A 2 19.23 10.50 1.69
N SER A 3 19.68 9.26 1.51
CA SER A 3 20.22 8.78 0.24
C SER A 3 19.07 8.60 -0.77
N ALA A 4 19.37 8.72 -2.06
CA ALA A 4 18.40 8.48 -3.12
C ALA A 4 17.78 7.08 -3.03
N GLU A 5 18.54 6.11 -2.49
CA GLU A 5 18.09 4.74 -2.29
C GLU A 5 17.03 4.60 -1.20
N ASP A 6 16.91 5.60 -0.31
CA ASP A 6 15.95 5.59 0.79
C ASP A 6 14.67 6.34 0.45
N ILE A 7 14.59 6.93 -0.73
CA ILE A 7 13.43 7.71 -1.14
C ILE A 7 12.38 6.77 -1.72
N LEU A 8 11.15 6.89 -1.19
CA LEU A 8 9.98 6.23 -1.74
C LEU A 8 9.22 7.23 -2.60
N ASP A 9 9.08 6.92 -3.89
CA ASP A 9 8.24 7.71 -4.77
C ASP A 9 6.80 7.23 -4.63
N ILE A 10 5.88 8.16 -4.46
CA ILE A 10 4.47 7.87 -4.29
C ILE A 10 3.70 8.64 -5.37
N ASN A 11 3.01 7.91 -6.23
CA ASN A 11 2.18 8.50 -7.28
C ASN A 11 0.74 8.07 -7.06
N VAL A 12 -0.16 9.02 -6.90
CA VAL A 12 -1.57 8.76 -6.64
C VAL A 12 -2.40 9.18 -7.84
N ARG A 13 -3.27 8.28 -8.32
CA ARG A 13 -4.24 8.61 -9.37
C ARG A 13 -5.57 7.98 -9.02
N LYS A 14 -6.65 8.55 -9.54
CA LYS A 14 -8.00 8.04 -9.26
C LYS A 14 -8.55 7.34 -10.50
N ARG A 15 -9.11 6.15 -10.31
CA ARG A 15 -9.75 5.37 -11.36
C ARG A 15 -11.04 4.77 -10.81
N SER A 16 -12.19 5.11 -11.40
CA SER A 16 -13.48 4.53 -11.01
C SER A 16 -13.73 4.60 -9.49
N GLN A 17 -13.45 5.75 -8.89
CA GLN A 17 -13.57 6.02 -7.45
C GLN A 17 -12.62 5.18 -6.58
N VAL A 18 -11.58 4.63 -7.18
CA VAL A 18 -10.52 3.92 -6.48
C VAL A 18 -9.24 4.74 -6.56
N GLN A 19 -8.58 4.93 -5.42
CA GLN A 19 -7.25 5.56 -5.39
C GLN A 19 -6.23 4.48 -5.75
N VAL A 20 -5.51 4.68 -6.85
CA VAL A 20 -4.41 3.79 -7.22
C VAL A 20 -3.11 4.46 -6.82
N VAL A 21 -2.42 3.87 -5.86
CA VAL A 21 -1.19 4.40 -5.30
C VAL A 21 -0.02 3.55 -5.80
N GLN A 22 0.77 4.10 -6.69
CA GLN A 22 1.97 3.46 -7.20
C GLN A 22 3.13 3.83 -6.29
N LEU A 23 3.79 2.82 -5.72
CA LEU A 23 4.97 3.01 -4.88
C LEU A 23 6.21 2.54 -5.62
N ARG A 24 7.31 3.26 -5.44
CA ARG A 24 8.60 2.91 -6.05
C ARG A 24 9.71 3.18 -5.04
N GLY A 25 10.45 2.13 -4.69
CA GLY A 25 11.55 2.22 -3.73
C GLY A 25 11.29 1.42 -2.47
N PRO A 26 12.11 1.61 -1.43
CA PRO A 26 11.96 0.86 -0.18
C PRO A 26 10.88 1.46 0.72
N LEU A 27 10.05 0.60 1.30
CA LEU A 27 9.05 0.99 2.29
C LEU A 27 9.55 0.56 3.67
N ARG A 28 10.31 1.44 4.31
CA ARG A 28 10.89 1.18 5.62
C ARG A 28 10.80 2.39 6.53
N MET A 29 11.08 2.17 7.81
CA MET A 29 11.02 3.21 8.84
C MET A 29 11.78 4.46 8.39
N GLY A 30 11.19 5.63 8.64
CA GLY A 30 11.73 6.93 8.28
C GLY A 30 10.86 7.65 7.28
N PRO A 31 11.45 8.46 6.39
CA PRO A 31 10.69 9.29 5.45
C PRO A 31 9.72 8.51 4.57
N ALA A 32 10.06 7.28 4.17
CA ALA A 32 9.20 6.46 3.33
C ALA A 32 7.89 6.11 4.03
N VAL A 33 7.98 5.57 5.24
CA VAL A 33 6.79 5.22 6.04
C VAL A 33 6.00 6.47 6.38
N ASP A 34 6.68 7.57 6.74
CA ASP A 34 6.01 8.83 7.07
C ASP A 34 5.28 9.40 5.86
N GLY A 35 5.89 9.36 4.68
CA GLY A 35 5.27 9.84 3.45
C GLY A 35 4.05 9.03 3.06
N LEU A 36 4.13 7.72 3.15
CA LEU A 36 2.98 6.86 2.84
C LEU A 36 1.86 7.07 3.88
N ARG A 37 2.21 7.21 5.16
CA ARG A 37 1.22 7.49 6.19
C ARG A 37 0.45 8.76 5.86
N GLN A 38 1.15 9.82 5.50
CA GLN A 38 0.52 11.09 5.16
C GLN A 38 -0.41 10.92 3.95
N THR A 39 0.03 10.24 2.91
CA THR A 39 -0.77 9.98 1.70
C THR A 39 -2.06 9.24 2.05
N MET A 40 -1.96 8.20 2.88
CA MET A 40 -3.11 7.40 3.25
C MET A 40 -4.07 8.17 4.17
N GLU A 41 -3.54 8.94 5.11
CA GLU A 41 -4.37 9.79 5.98
C GLU A 41 -5.16 10.82 5.18
N GLU A 42 -4.53 11.44 4.18
CA GLU A 42 -5.21 12.37 3.29
C GLU A 42 -6.31 11.69 2.49
N ALA A 43 -6.02 10.52 1.91
CA ALA A 43 -7.01 9.79 1.14
C ALA A 43 -8.23 9.42 1.99
N LEU A 44 -8.01 8.82 3.15
CA LEU A 44 -9.10 8.42 4.04
C LEU A 44 -9.85 9.63 4.59
N GLY A 45 -9.12 10.71 4.89
CA GLY A 45 -9.74 11.96 5.36
C GLY A 45 -10.63 12.60 4.32
N ASN A 46 -10.36 12.39 3.04
CA ASN A 46 -11.17 12.87 1.92
C ASN A 46 -12.31 11.92 1.56
N GLY A 47 -12.44 10.80 2.27
CA GLY A 47 -13.46 9.80 1.98
C GLY A 47 -13.06 8.78 0.91
N ASP A 48 -11.80 8.79 0.47
CA ASP A 48 -11.27 7.84 -0.50
C ASP A 48 -10.86 6.56 0.23
N THR A 49 -11.82 5.66 0.43
CA THR A 49 -11.62 4.46 1.23
C THR A 49 -11.34 3.21 0.41
N ARG A 50 -11.42 3.30 -0.92
CA ARG A 50 -11.10 2.20 -1.83
C ARG A 50 -9.72 2.47 -2.41
N ILE A 51 -8.74 1.66 -2.01
CA ILE A 51 -7.34 1.94 -2.29
C ILE A 51 -6.66 0.69 -2.87
N VAL A 52 -5.91 0.91 -3.95
CA VAL A 52 -5.03 -0.09 -4.54
C VAL A 52 -3.60 0.39 -4.30
N LEU A 53 -2.78 -0.44 -3.67
CA LEU A 53 -1.35 -0.18 -3.52
C LEU A 53 -0.59 -1.07 -4.50
N ASN A 54 0.03 -0.45 -5.49
CA ASN A 54 0.87 -1.18 -6.43
C ASN A 54 2.28 -1.27 -5.87
N LEU A 55 2.70 -2.49 -5.56
CA LEU A 55 3.99 -2.77 -4.93
C LEU A 55 5.01 -3.37 -5.90
N ALA A 56 4.73 -3.34 -7.21
CA ALA A 56 5.60 -3.95 -8.21
C ALA A 56 7.03 -3.43 -8.16
N GLU A 57 7.20 -2.16 -7.82
CA GLU A 57 8.51 -1.51 -7.76
C GLU A 57 8.95 -1.19 -6.33
N VAL A 58 8.35 -1.83 -5.34
CA VAL A 58 8.79 -1.74 -3.95
C VAL A 58 9.92 -2.74 -3.74
N SER A 59 11.11 -2.24 -3.45
CA SER A 59 12.31 -3.07 -3.35
C SER A 59 12.37 -3.87 -2.05
N MET A 60 11.82 -3.33 -0.95
CA MET A 60 11.76 -4.02 0.33
C MET A 60 10.68 -3.40 1.21
N ILE A 61 10.20 -4.18 2.18
CA ILE A 61 9.26 -3.72 3.20
C ILE A 61 9.76 -4.23 4.55
N ASP A 62 9.93 -3.33 5.53
CA ASP A 62 10.27 -3.73 6.88
C ASP A 62 9.01 -3.84 7.76
N SER A 63 9.20 -4.18 9.03
CA SER A 63 8.08 -4.34 9.96
C SER A 63 7.28 -3.05 10.15
N SER A 64 7.92 -1.89 10.05
CA SER A 64 7.23 -0.60 10.15
C SER A 64 6.31 -0.38 8.95
N GLY A 65 6.78 -0.72 7.75
CA GLY A 65 5.98 -0.65 6.54
C GLY A 65 4.78 -1.59 6.60
N ILE A 66 5.01 -2.83 7.04
CA ILE A 66 3.93 -3.79 7.19
C ILE A 66 2.90 -3.33 8.21
N GLY A 67 3.35 -2.83 9.36
CA GLY A 67 2.46 -2.30 10.38
C GLY A 67 1.60 -1.17 9.86
N LEU A 68 2.16 -0.31 9.03
CA LEU A 68 1.43 0.77 8.40
C LEU A 68 0.34 0.23 7.46
N LEU A 69 0.67 -0.75 6.62
CA LEU A 69 -0.30 -1.35 5.70
C LEU A 69 -1.47 -1.98 6.45
N VAL A 70 -1.18 -2.73 7.51
CA VAL A 70 -2.22 -3.38 8.32
C VAL A 70 -3.11 -2.36 9.00
N ARG A 71 -2.52 -1.32 9.57
CA ARG A 71 -3.27 -0.25 10.23
C ARG A 71 -4.24 0.43 9.27
N PHE A 72 -3.77 0.80 8.09
CA PHE A 72 -4.62 1.47 7.11
C PHE A 72 -5.63 0.53 6.47
N LEU A 73 -5.31 -0.75 6.33
CA LEU A 73 -6.31 -1.74 5.92
C LEU A 73 -7.49 -1.76 6.91
N ALA A 74 -7.20 -1.85 8.20
CA ALA A 74 -8.23 -1.83 9.22
C ALA A 74 -9.04 -0.53 9.18
N SER A 75 -8.36 0.60 9.03
CA SER A 75 -9.02 1.90 8.96
C SER A 75 -9.94 2.02 7.72
N ALA A 76 -9.47 1.56 6.57
CA ALA A 76 -10.27 1.58 5.35
C ALA A 76 -11.51 0.70 5.48
N LYS A 77 -11.35 -0.50 6.04
CA LYS A 77 -12.48 -1.42 6.24
C LYS A 77 -13.52 -0.87 7.21
N GLN A 78 -13.09 -0.19 8.27
CA GLN A 78 -14.01 0.45 9.20
C GLN A 78 -14.86 1.54 8.53
N ARG A 79 -14.36 2.09 7.45
CA ARG A 79 -15.03 3.15 6.68
C ARG A 79 -15.76 2.60 5.45
N GLY A 80 -15.93 1.28 5.37
CA GLY A 80 -16.64 0.64 4.28
C GLY A 80 -15.80 0.40 3.01
N GLY A 81 -14.49 0.61 3.10
CA GLY A 81 -13.58 0.43 1.98
C GLY A 81 -12.67 -0.79 2.13
N ASN A 82 -11.55 -0.74 1.45
CA ASN A 82 -10.54 -1.81 1.50
C ASN A 82 -9.24 -1.29 0.93
N ILE A 83 -8.15 -2.00 1.23
CA ILE A 83 -6.85 -1.79 0.59
C ILE A 83 -6.45 -3.10 -0.06
N LYS A 84 -6.20 -3.07 -1.36
CA LYS A 84 -5.81 -4.24 -2.15
C LYS A 84 -4.40 -4.05 -2.67
N LEU A 85 -3.63 -5.12 -2.76
CA LEU A 85 -2.22 -5.07 -3.16
C LEU A 85 -2.04 -5.59 -4.59
N VAL A 86 -1.14 -4.97 -5.32
CA VAL A 86 -0.78 -5.39 -6.69
C VAL A 86 0.69 -5.73 -6.74
N GLN A 87 1.00 -6.93 -7.19
CA GLN A 87 2.34 -7.43 -7.48
C GLN A 87 3.38 -7.27 -6.36
N PRO A 88 3.08 -7.62 -5.10
CA PRO A 88 4.14 -7.65 -4.10
C PRO A 88 5.19 -8.69 -4.52
N ASN A 89 6.48 -8.36 -4.36
CA ASN A 89 7.53 -9.29 -4.74
C ASN A 89 7.64 -10.44 -3.73
N LYS A 90 8.50 -11.41 -4.02
CA LYS A 90 8.65 -12.60 -3.18
C LYS A 90 9.04 -12.26 -1.74
N PHE A 91 9.90 -11.27 -1.56
CA PHE A 91 10.32 -10.86 -0.22
C PHE A 91 9.17 -10.23 0.56
N ALA A 92 8.38 -9.39 -0.09
CA ALA A 92 7.20 -8.79 0.53
C ALA A 92 6.20 -9.87 0.94
N ILE A 93 5.92 -10.82 0.05
CA ILE A 93 5.02 -11.93 0.35
C ILE A 93 5.55 -12.76 1.52
N GLN A 94 6.84 -13.09 1.51
CA GLN A 94 7.46 -13.85 2.58
C GLN A 94 7.36 -13.12 3.92
N THR A 95 7.63 -11.82 3.91
CA THR A 95 7.58 -11.02 5.13
C THR A 95 6.16 -10.95 5.68
N LEU A 96 5.17 -10.71 4.81
CA LEU A 96 3.75 -10.71 5.20
C LEU A 96 3.34 -12.05 5.79
N LYS A 97 3.84 -13.14 5.21
CA LYS A 97 3.57 -14.50 5.66
C LYS A 97 4.18 -14.77 7.04
N LEU A 98 5.44 -14.38 7.24
CA LEU A 98 6.14 -14.57 8.50
C LEU A 98 5.48 -13.83 9.66
N VAL A 99 4.97 -12.63 9.40
CA VAL A 99 4.26 -11.84 10.41
C VAL A 99 2.81 -12.29 10.58
N GLY A 100 2.32 -13.18 9.71
CA GLY A 100 0.99 -13.74 9.81
C GLY A 100 -0.12 -12.85 9.29
N VAL A 101 0.18 -11.90 8.40
CA VAL A 101 -0.82 -10.94 7.90
C VAL A 101 -1.11 -11.06 6.41
N LEU A 102 -0.45 -12.00 5.71
CA LEU A 102 -0.66 -12.14 4.26
C LEU A 102 -2.13 -12.36 3.91
N ASN A 103 -2.84 -13.15 4.69
CA ASN A 103 -4.24 -13.49 4.43
C ASN A 103 -5.21 -12.33 4.67
N LEU A 104 -4.73 -11.23 5.23
CA LEU A 104 -5.57 -10.05 5.44
C LEU A 104 -5.78 -9.26 4.14
N PHE A 105 -4.91 -9.45 3.15
CA PHE A 105 -4.92 -8.67 1.92
C PHE A 105 -5.36 -9.51 0.72
N GLU A 106 -6.15 -8.91 -0.16
CA GLU A 106 -6.40 -9.44 -1.50
C GLU A 106 -5.26 -8.97 -2.40
N ILE A 107 -4.71 -9.89 -3.18
CA ILE A 107 -3.55 -9.63 -4.02
C ILE A 107 -3.92 -9.87 -5.49
N PHE A 108 -3.51 -8.95 -6.35
CA PHE A 108 -3.83 -8.97 -7.78
C PHE A 108 -2.57 -8.84 -8.61
N ASP A 109 -2.65 -9.33 -9.86
CA ASP A 109 -1.51 -9.30 -10.78
C ASP A 109 -1.34 -7.96 -11.49
N ASN A 110 -2.39 -7.13 -11.53
CA ASN A 110 -2.33 -5.83 -12.20
C ASN A 110 -3.36 -4.87 -11.59
N ASP A 111 -3.17 -3.58 -11.90
CA ASP A 111 -4.05 -2.52 -11.38
C ASP A 111 -5.50 -2.69 -11.85
N ASP A 112 -5.70 -3.07 -13.11
CA ASP A 112 -7.04 -3.19 -13.67
C ASP A 112 -7.87 -4.21 -12.91
N ALA A 113 -7.29 -5.39 -12.64
CA ALA A 113 -7.96 -6.44 -11.89
C ALA A 113 -8.30 -5.98 -10.47
N ALA A 114 -7.38 -5.27 -9.82
CA ALA A 114 -7.60 -4.76 -8.46
C ALA A 114 -8.71 -3.71 -8.44
N VAL A 115 -8.69 -2.77 -9.38
CA VAL A 115 -9.71 -1.72 -9.47
C VAL A 115 -11.07 -2.34 -9.74
N GLU A 116 -11.16 -3.25 -10.71
CA GLU A 116 -12.42 -3.91 -11.06
C GLU A 116 -13.01 -4.72 -9.91
N SER A 117 -12.17 -5.25 -9.03
CA SER A 117 -12.62 -6.04 -7.89
C SER A 117 -13.40 -5.24 -6.85
N PHE A 118 -13.35 -3.90 -6.91
CA PHE A 118 -14.13 -3.02 -6.05
C PHE A 118 -15.56 -2.77 -6.54
N VAL A 119 -15.86 -3.24 -7.70
CA VAL A 119 -17.19 -3.03 -8.30
C VAL A 119 -18.19 -4.07 -7.83
#